data_43e10e4508a7d7c5b5d59b6086c6e129
#
_entry.id   43e10e4508a7d7c5b5d59b6086c6e129
#
_cell.length_a   1.000
_cell.length_b   1.000
_cell.length_c   1.000
_cell.angle_alpha   90.00
_cell.angle_beta   90.00
_cell.angle_gamma   90.00
#
_symmetry.space_group_name_H-M   'P 1'
#
loop_
_entity.id
_entity.type
_entity.pdbx_description
1 polymer ?
#
loop_
_entity_poly.entity_id
_entity_poly.type
_entity_poly.pdbx_seq_one_letter_code
_entity_poly.pdbx_strand_id
1 'polypeptide(L)'
;MHFEVLARDGEARVGRLTTAHGSHETPLFLPVGTYGAVKGVPVGLLHAAGVRALLANALHLALRPGAETLARLGGLHAFMGWDGLILTDSGGYQVLSLAALRRVSEEGVLFRSPVDGHEILFTPERAVDVQHAAGSDILMVLDHVLAHPAPTERVHDAAERSLRWARRCLEAHGDHPGALFAIVQGGADPELRRRQVQSLREAPFAGFALGGLAVGESPEERRAVLAACVPELPPERPRYLMGVGRPEDIVEGVRHGIDLFDCVIPTRHARNAHLVTAEGVLRLRQARYTEDPRPLDERCGGPCCRHSRAYLRHLDRVGDPLFVTLASLHNIGYYTALMEALRTAIRTRALDGFETARALASYGIPCDNAQP
;
A
#
# COMPACT_ATOMS: atom_id res chain seq x y z
N MET A 1 7.23 12.68 -12.71
CA MET A 1 6.57 11.38 -12.94
C MET A 1 5.79 11.42 -14.25
N HIS A 2 5.78 10.31 -15.00
CA HIS A 2 4.98 10.12 -16.21
C HIS A 2 4.14 8.85 -16.09
N PHE A 3 2.88 8.88 -16.55
CA PHE A 3 1.99 7.71 -16.56
C PHE A 3 1.33 7.58 -17.93
N GLU A 4 1.34 6.39 -18.49
CA GLU A 4 0.67 6.06 -19.77
C GLU A 4 -0.10 4.74 -19.64
N VAL A 5 -1.25 4.66 -20.30
CA VAL A 5 -2.07 3.44 -20.35
C VAL A 5 -1.65 2.61 -21.56
N LEU A 6 -1.25 1.36 -21.32
CA LEU A 6 -0.72 0.44 -22.35
C LEU A 6 -1.78 -0.52 -22.87
N ALA A 7 -2.73 -0.96 -22.04
CA ALA A 7 -3.79 -1.89 -22.41
C ALA A 7 -5.03 -1.67 -21.53
N ARG A 8 -6.19 -2.12 -22.02
CA ARG A 8 -7.48 -2.06 -21.31
C ARG A 8 -8.28 -3.34 -21.50
N ASP A 9 -9.05 -3.68 -20.46
CA ASP A 9 -10.10 -4.71 -20.47
C ASP A 9 -11.27 -4.18 -19.62
N GLY A 10 -12.31 -3.68 -20.27
CA GLY A 10 -13.32 -2.84 -19.61
C GLY A 10 -12.70 -1.59 -18.99
N GLU A 11 -13.00 -1.35 -17.72
CA GLU A 11 -12.40 -0.26 -16.93
C GLU A 11 -10.97 -0.58 -16.45
N ALA A 12 -10.64 -1.86 -16.36
CA ALA A 12 -9.30 -2.29 -15.94
C ALA A 12 -8.23 -1.88 -16.96
N ARG A 13 -7.06 -1.54 -16.44
CA ARG A 13 -5.98 -1.03 -17.29
C ARG A 13 -4.60 -1.53 -16.85
N VAL A 14 -3.74 -1.79 -17.82
CA VAL A 14 -2.30 -1.88 -17.61
C VAL A 14 -1.71 -0.52 -17.92
N GLY A 15 -1.02 0.08 -16.98
CA GLY A 15 -0.31 1.33 -17.17
C GLY A 15 1.20 1.15 -17.02
N ARG A 16 1.95 2.19 -17.41
CA ARG A 16 3.38 2.34 -17.11
C ARG A 16 3.58 3.63 -16.34
N LEU A 17 4.12 3.49 -15.14
CA LEU A 17 4.48 4.57 -14.24
C LEU A 17 6.00 4.74 -14.27
N THR A 18 6.48 5.90 -14.70
CA THR A 18 7.92 6.21 -14.79
C THR A 18 8.27 7.32 -13.81
N THR A 19 9.24 7.07 -12.95
CA THR A 19 9.83 8.02 -11.99
C THR A 19 11.34 8.13 -12.21
N ALA A 20 12.02 8.87 -11.33
CA ALA A 20 13.49 8.92 -11.33
C ALA A 20 14.12 7.54 -11.01
N HIS A 21 13.36 6.66 -10.31
CA HIS A 21 13.81 5.34 -9.88
C HIS A 21 13.22 4.21 -10.74
N GLY A 22 13.01 4.47 -12.03
CA GLY A 22 12.66 3.48 -13.01
C GLY A 22 11.22 3.51 -13.51
N SER A 23 10.91 2.53 -14.35
CA SER A 23 9.60 2.33 -14.98
C SER A 23 8.93 1.08 -14.42
N HIS A 24 7.67 1.20 -14.00
CA HIS A 24 6.94 0.15 -13.32
C HIS A 24 5.58 -0.03 -13.97
N GLU A 25 5.21 -1.28 -14.25
CA GLU A 25 3.87 -1.57 -14.79
C GLU A 25 2.83 -1.70 -13.68
N THR A 26 1.64 -1.16 -13.96
CA THR A 26 0.46 -1.28 -13.10
C THR A 26 -0.55 -2.27 -13.70
N PRO A 27 -1.43 -2.92 -12.90
CA PRO A 27 -1.56 -2.79 -11.45
C PRO A 27 -0.29 -3.18 -10.69
N LEU A 28 -0.01 -2.47 -9.58
CA LEU A 28 1.19 -2.67 -8.78
C LEU A 28 0.82 -2.70 -7.29
N PHE A 29 1.40 -3.65 -6.55
CA PHE A 29 1.26 -3.75 -5.10
C PHE A 29 2.53 -3.26 -4.40
N LEU A 30 2.36 -2.40 -3.39
CA LEU A 30 3.44 -1.82 -2.60
C LEU A 30 3.48 -2.46 -1.20
N PRO A 31 4.42 -3.38 -0.93
CA PRO A 31 4.65 -3.84 0.43
C PRO A 31 4.99 -2.69 1.37
N VAL A 32 4.45 -2.75 2.61
CA VAL A 32 4.63 -1.67 3.57
C VAL A 32 5.94 -1.83 4.34
N GLY A 33 6.81 -0.85 4.18
CA GLY A 33 8.07 -0.67 4.89
C GLY A 33 8.02 0.54 5.82
N THR A 34 7.25 0.47 6.91
CA THR A 34 6.85 1.58 7.81
C THR A 34 8.00 2.54 8.17
N TYR A 35 9.17 2.02 8.55
CA TYR A 35 10.36 2.79 8.94
C TYR A 35 11.48 2.70 7.90
N GLY A 36 11.14 2.58 6.62
CA GLY A 36 12.13 2.31 5.60
C GLY A 36 12.59 0.85 5.57
N ALA A 37 11.80 -0.08 6.11
CA ALA A 37 12.12 -1.50 6.08
C ALA A 37 10.86 -2.37 6.05
N VAL A 38 10.79 -3.29 5.12
CA VAL A 38 9.81 -4.38 5.16
C VAL A 38 10.26 -5.37 6.24
N LYS A 39 9.46 -5.50 7.30
CA LYS A 39 9.86 -6.19 8.53
C LYS A 39 10.38 -7.61 8.27
N GLY A 40 11.65 -7.83 8.60
CA GLY A 40 12.31 -9.13 8.51
C GLY A 40 12.70 -9.56 7.10
N VAL A 41 12.61 -8.67 6.10
CA VAL A 41 12.95 -8.99 4.71
C VAL A 41 14.04 -8.04 4.19
N PRO A 42 15.27 -8.53 3.96
CA PRO A 42 16.34 -7.74 3.34
C PRO A 42 15.99 -7.28 1.93
N VAL A 43 16.54 -6.13 1.51
CA VAL A 43 16.29 -5.52 0.20
C VAL A 43 16.58 -6.49 -0.96
N GLY A 44 17.70 -7.21 -0.93
CA GLY A 44 18.04 -8.18 -1.99
C GLY A 44 16.98 -9.28 -2.16
N LEU A 45 16.34 -9.73 -1.07
CA LEU A 45 15.26 -10.72 -1.14
C LEU A 45 13.95 -10.10 -1.65
N LEU A 46 13.69 -8.82 -1.40
CA LEU A 46 12.55 -8.10 -2.00
C LEU A 46 12.71 -8.00 -3.51
N HIS A 47 13.90 -7.63 -4.00
CA HIS A 47 14.20 -7.62 -5.43
C HIS A 47 14.03 -8.99 -6.07
N ALA A 48 14.56 -10.04 -5.44
CA ALA A 48 14.42 -11.41 -5.90
C ALA A 48 12.95 -11.88 -5.94
N ALA A 49 12.11 -11.40 -4.99
CA ALA A 49 10.66 -11.63 -5.00
C ALA A 49 9.90 -10.81 -6.05
N GLY A 50 10.59 -10.02 -6.89
CA GLY A 50 9.98 -9.21 -7.92
C GLY A 50 9.35 -7.90 -7.41
N VAL A 51 9.59 -7.52 -6.15
CA VAL A 51 9.16 -6.22 -5.62
C VAL A 51 9.90 -5.10 -6.33
N ARG A 52 9.17 -4.07 -6.78
CA ARG A 52 9.72 -2.92 -7.50
C ARG A 52 9.31 -1.59 -6.90
N ALA A 53 8.37 -1.63 -5.94
CA ALA A 53 7.85 -0.45 -5.27
C ALA A 53 7.59 -0.76 -3.80
N LEU A 54 7.79 0.21 -2.93
CA LEU A 54 7.54 0.12 -1.49
C LEU A 54 6.71 1.31 -1.01
N LEU A 55 5.97 1.09 0.07
CA LEU A 55 5.34 2.18 0.81
C LEU A 55 6.09 2.39 2.14
N ALA A 56 6.42 3.64 2.46
CA ALA A 56 6.92 4.06 3.77
C ALA A 56 5.98 5.07 4.42
N ASN A 57 6.04 5.21 5.75
CA ASN A 57 5.10 6.06 6.47
C ASN A 57 5.78 7.35 6.94
N ALA A 58 5.37 8.51 6.39
CA ALA A 58 5.99 9.80 6.69
C ALA A 58 5.94 10.14 8.19
N LEU A 59 4.81 9.93 8.86
CA LEU A 59 4.72 10.21 10.30
C LEU A 59 5.73 9.38 11.11
N HIS A 60 5.88 8.10 10.81
CA HIS A 60 6.85 7.25 11.51
C HIS A 60 8.29 7.69 11.22
N LEU A 61 8.57 8.07 9.99
CA LEU A 61 9.88 8.59 9.58
C LEU A 61 10.18 9.96 10.22
N ALA A 62 9.18 10.83 10.38
CA ALA A 62 9.31 12.10 11.10
C ALA A 62 9.67 11.88 12.57
N LEU A 63 9.12 10.83 13.20
CA LEU A 63 9.43 10.48 14.58
C LEU A 63 10.81 9.80 14.72
N ARG A 64 11.16 8.92 13.80
CA ARG A 64 12.45 8.20 13.75
C ARG A 64 12.78 7.77 12.32
N PRO A 65 13.93 8.12 11.75
CA PRO A 65 15.08 8.82 12.37
C PRO A 65 14.93 10.35 12.40
N GLY A 66 13.84 10.91 11.88
CA GLY A 66 13.58 12.32 11.71
C GLY A 66 13.94 12.83 10.29
N ALA A 67 13.18 13.84 9.83
CA ALA A 67 13.32 14.40 8.46
C ALA A 67 14.74 14.92 8.17
N GLU A 68 15.35 15.66 9.12
CA GLU A 68 16.71 16.19 8.94
C GLU A 68 17.75 15.08 8.76
N THR A 69 17.60 13.97 9.50
CA THR A 69 18.51 12.82 9.39
C THR A 69 18.39 12.17 8.03
N LEU A 70 17.15 11.98 7.55
CA LEU A 70 16.90 11.44 6.22
C LEU A 70 17.49 12.32 5.11
N ALA A 71 17.25 13.63 5.19
CA ALA A 71 17.81 14.58 4.21
C ALA A 71 19.34 14.53 4.16
N ARG A 72 20.01 14.51 5.33
CA ARG A 72 21.48 14.42 5.40
C ARG A 72 22.04 13.11 4.86
N LEU A 73 21.27 12.02 4.93
CA LEU A 73 21.68 10.69 4.45
C LEU A 73 21.25 10.40 3.01
N GLY A 74 20.74 11.42 2.27
CA GLY A 74 20.36 11.29 0.88
C GLY A 74 18.99 10.69 0.62
N GLY A 75 18.07 10.79 1.59
CA GLY A 75 16.71 10.27 1.51
C GLY A 75 16.60 8.77 1.75
N LEU A 76 15.40 8.23 1.60
CA LEU A 76 15.11 6.82 1.90
C LEU A 76 15.84 5.85 0.96
N HIS A 77 15.98 6.19 -0.31
CA HIS A 77 16.66 5.33 -1.29
C HIS A 77 18.08 5.02 -0.84
N ALA A 78 18.86 6.05 -0.52
CA ALA A 78 20.23 5.87 -0.01
C ALA A 78 20.23 5.23 1.39
N PHE A 79 19.33 5.65 2.27
CA PHE A 79 19.24 5.16 3.65
C PHE A 79 18.91 3.67 3.73
N MET A 80 18.06 3.16 2.84
CA MET A 80 17.65 1.75 2.78
C MET A 80 18.53 0.89 1.87
N GLY A 81 19.26 1.50 0.94
CA GLY A 81 19.85 0.81 -0.20
C GLY A 81 18.79 0.27 -1.17
N TRP A 82 17.72 1.03 -1.40
CA TRP A 82 16.61 0.69 -2.30
C TRP A 82 16.65 1.54 -3.56
N ASP A 83 16.59 0.92 -4.73
CA ASP A 83 16.68 1.57 -6.04
C ASP A 83 15.34 1.62 -6.82
N GLY A 84 14.29 1.00 -6.30
CA GLY A 84 12.95 1.04 -6.89
C GLY A 84 12.10 2.21 -6.40
N LEU A 85 10.84 2.25 -6.84
CA LEU A 85 9.87 3.28 -6.47
C LEU A 85 9.60 3.29 -4.96
N ILE A 86 9.57 4.49 -4.37
CA ILE A 86 9.10 4.72 -3.00
C ILE A 86 7.89 5.67 -3.03
N LEU A 87 6.78 5.18 -2.50
CA LEU A 87 5.62 5.99 -2.13
C LEU A 87 5.66 6.23 -0.63
N THR A 88 5.49 7.48 -0.18
CA THR A 88 5.25 7.77 1.23
C THR A 88 3.81 8.19 1.45
N ASP A 89 3.17 7.60 2.46
CA ASP A 89 1.89 8.13 2.93
C ASP A 89 2.10 9.43 3.73
N SER A 90 1.01 10.15 3.97
CA SER A 90 1.05 11.41 4.70
C SER A 90 1.02 11.27 6.22
N GLY A 91 0.72 10.08 6.75
CA GLY A 91 0.53 9.85 8.17
C GLY A 91 -0.90 10.04 8.69
N GLY A 92 -1.87 10.39 7.88
CA GLY A 92 -3.27 10.61 8.30
C GLY A 92 -3.89 9.41 9.02
N TYR A 93 -3.72 8.21 8.48
CA TYR A 93 -4.19 6.97 9.11
C TYR A 93 -3.45 6.63 10.41
N GLN A 94 -2.14 6.86 10.46
CA GLN A 94 -1.32 6.57 11.64
C GLN A 94 -1.71 7.48 12.80
N VAL A 95 -2.03 8.73 12.52
CA VAL A 95 -2.59 9.65 13.51
C VAL A 95 -3.93 9.14 14.03
N LEU A 96 -4.79 8.54 13.17
CA LEU A 96 -6.03 7.89 13.61
C LEU A 96 -5.74 6.75 14.60
N SER A 97 -4.75 5.92 14.31
CA SER A 97 -4.40 4.75 15.14
C SER A 97 -3.70 5.12 16.47
N LEU A 98 -2.99 6.24 16.52
CA LEU A 98 -2.36 6.79 17.75
C LEU A 98 -3.34 7.54 18.66
N ALA A 99 -4.61 7.40 18.43
CA ALA A 99 -5.75 8.26 18.71
C ALA A 99 -6.10 8.56 20.17
N ALA A 100 -5.48 7.99 21.17
CA ALA A 100 -5.91 8.20 22.56
C ALA A 100 -5.70 9.65 23.08
N LEU A 101 -4.83 10.46 22.42
CA LEU A 101 -4.43 11.81 22.85
C LEU A 101 -4.26 12.78 21.66
N ARG A 102 -5.16 12.75 20.67
CA ARG A 102 -5.07 13.66 19.51
C ARG A 102 -6.16 14.72 19.53
N ARG A 103 -5.84 15.87 18.98
CA ARG A 103 -6.79 16.92 18.61
C ARG A 103 -6.62 17.25 17.12
N VAL A 104 -7.68 17.14 16.35
CA VAL A 104 -7.72 17.57 14.95
C VAL A 104 -8.30 18.98 14.91
N SER A 105 -7.61 19.89 14.25
CA SER A 105 -8.03 21.28 13.99
C SER A 105 -7.88 21.59 12.51
N GLU A 106 -8.15 22.83 12.13
CA GLU A 106 -7.88 23.29 10.76
C GLU A 106 -6.38 23.40 10.46
N GLU A 107 -5.57 23.67 11.47
CA GLU A 107 -4.12 23.78 11.33
C GLU A 107 -3.45 22.44 11.04
N GLY A 108 -3.98 21.36 11.61
CA GLY A 108 -3.38 20.03 11.51
C GLY A 108 -3.83 19.12 12.65
N VAL A 109 -2.98 18.17 13.00
CA VAL A 109 -3.22 17.22 14.08
C VAL A 109 -2.19 17.39 15.18
N LEU A 110 -2.66 17.78 16.36
CA LEU A 110 -1.87 17.80 17.59
C LEU A 110 -1.96 16.44 18.27
N PHE A 111 -0.84 15.81 18.54
CA PHE A 111 -0.76 14.53 19.26
C PHE A 111 0.51 14.44 20.09
N ARG A 112 0.54 13.49 21.01
CA ARG A 112 1.76 13.17 21.79
C ARG A 112 2.54 12.07 21.10
N SER A 113 3.84 12.32 20.91
CA SER A 113 4.78 11.37 20.33
C SER A 113 4.81 10.09 21.18
N PRO A 114 4.60 8.91 20.58
CA PRO A 114 4.72 7.63 21.28
C PRO A 114 6.18 7.29 21.64
N VAL A 115 7.14 8.09 21.17
CA VAL A 115 8.57 7.86 21.34
C VAL A 115 9.09 8.49 22.63
N ASP A 116 8.69 9.73 22.90
CA ASP A 116 9.22 10.58 23.97
C ASP A 116 8.18 11.42 24.72
N GLY A 117 6.90 11.33 24.31
CA GLY A 117 5.78 12.02 24.94
C GLY A 117 5.63 13.50 24.60
N HIS A 118 6.52 14.11 23.79
CA HIS A 118 6.40 15.50 23.37
C HIS A 118 5.16 15.74 22.54
N GLU A 119 4.57 16.93 22.64
CA GLU A 119 3.47 17.35 21.78
C GLU A 119 4.00 17.74 20.40
N ILE A 120 3.35 17.22 19.37
CA ILE A 120 3.68 17.45 17.97
C ILE A 120 2.44 17.96 17.26
N LEU A 121 2.54 19.14 16.66
CA LEU A 121 1.59 19.60 15.67
C LEU A 121 2.06 19.15 14.28
N PHE A 122 1.31 18.25 13.68
CA PHE A 122 1.56 17.72 12.36
C PHE A 122 0.61 18.37 11.37
N THR A 123 1.12 19.31 10.60
CA THR A 123 0.37 20.12 9.63
C THR A 123 0.51 19.53 8.23
N PRO A 124 -0.34 19.94 7.26
CA PRO A 124 -0.18 19.58 5.84
C PRO A 124 1.23 19.91 5.29
N GLU A 125 1.76 21.07 5.62
CA GLU A 125 3.10 21.50 5.17
C GLU A 125 4.17 20.58 5.73
N ARG A 126 4.11 20.27 7.04
CA ARG A 126 5.05 19.37 7.67
C ARG A 126 4.99 17.96 7.10
N ALA A 127 3.80 17.48 6.73
CA ALA A 127 3.65 16.17 6.07
C ALA A 127 4.36 16.16 4.71
N VAL A 128 4.29 17.25 3.95
CA VAL A 128 5.01 17.41 2.67
C VAL A 128 6.51 17.51 2.90
N ASP A 129 6.98 18.33 3.84
CA ASP A 129 8.40 18.51 4.17
C ASP A 129 9.09 17.20 4.53
N VAL A 130 8.43 16.35 5.33
CA VAL A 130 8.96 15.02 5.70
C VAL A 130 9.11 14.13 4.48
N GLN A 131 8.15 14.15 3.57
CA GLN A 131 8.17 13.36 2.35
C GLN A 131 9.22 13.88 1.34
N HIS A 132 9.42 15.20 1.27
CA HIS A 132 10.55 15.81 0.53
C HIS A 132 11.89 15.35 1.10
N ALA A 133 12.06 15.41 2.42
CA ALA A 133 13.28 14.95 3.09
C ALA A 133 13.52 13.45 2.91
N ALA A 134 12.47 12.67 2.77
CA ALA A 134 12.54 11.25 2.44
C ALA A 134 12.96 10.98 0.98
N GLY A 135 12.87 11.97 0.09
CA GLY A 135 13.19 11.80 -1.34
C GLY A 135 12.22 10.85 -2.04
N SER A 136 10.93 10.91 -1.67
CA SER A 136 9.92 9.98 -2.20
C SER A 136 9.58 10.29 -3.64
N ASP A 137 9.35 9.25 -4.46
CA ASP A 137 8.86 9.39 -5.85
C ASP A 137 7.41 9.86 -5.88
N ILE A 138 6.57 9.26 -5.01
CA ILE A 138 5.17 9.60 -4.85
C ILE A 138 4.92 10.04 -3.42
N LEU A 139 4.31 11.21 -3.28
CA LEU A 139 3.94 11.83 -2.01
C LEU A 139 2.43 11.89 -1.91
N MET A 140 1.90 11.78 -0.69
CA MET A 140 0.48 11.87 -0.43
C MET A 140 0.15 13.17 0.32
N VAL A 141 -0.97 13.80 -0.02
CA VAL A 141 -1.50 14.91 0.80
C VAL A 141 -1.89 14.44 2.19
N LEU A 142 -1.83 15.30 3.20
CA LEU A 142 -2.41 14.98 4.51
C LEU A 142 -3.94 14.99 4.42
N ASP A 143 -4.58 13.98 5.00
CA ASP A 143 -6.02 13.79 5.00
C ASP A 143 -6.57 13.51 6.41
N HIS A 144 -7.86 13.79 6.60
CA HIS A 144 -8.55 13.52 7.85
C HIS A 144 -9.37 12.24 7.74
N VAL A 145 -8.73 11.14 8.16
CA VAL A 145 -9.36 9.81 8.15
C VAL A 145 -10.26 9.63 9.37
N LEU A 146 -11.45 9.06 9.18
CA LEU A 146 -12.35 8.62 10.25
C LEU A 146 -12.50 7.10 10.23
N ALA A 147 -12.69 6.51 11.42
CA ALA A 147 -13.12 5.12 11.52
C ALA A 147 -14.57 4.99 11.01
N HIS A 148 -14.88 3.86 10.40
CA HIS A 148 -16.25 3.51 9.98
C HIS A 148 -16.89 2.55 10.99
N PRO A 149 -18.18 2.73 11.35
CA PRO A 149 -19.06 3.83 10.96
C PRO A 149 -18.79 5.14 11.73
N ALA A 150 -19.10 6.26 11.11
CA ALA A 150 -19.02 7.59 11.72
C ALA A 150 -20.29 8.41 11.43
N PRO A 151 -20.68 9.36 12.29
CA PRO A 151 -21.80 10.26 12.02
C PRO A 151 -21.60 11.06 10.72
N THR A 152 -22.67 11.20 9.92
CA THR A 152 -22.63 11.84 8.61
C THR A 152 -22.02 13.23 8.66
N GLU A 153 -22.39 14.07 9.63
CA GLU A 153 -21.82 15.41 9.79
C GLU A 153 -20.30 15.39 9.97
N ARG A 154 -19.78 14.43 10.74
CA ARG A 154 -18.33 14.27 10.94
C ARG A 154 -17.63 13.79 9.67
N VAL A 155 -18.29 12.93 8.89
CA VAL A 155 -17.75 12.49 7.59
C VAL A 155 -17.65 13.65 6.63
N HIS A 156 -18.68 14.50 6.55
CA HIS A 156 -18.66 15.73 5.74
C HIS A 156 -17.56 16.70 6.20
N ASP A 157 -17.48 17.00 7.49
CA ASP A 157 -16.46 17.90 8.05
C ASP A 157 -15.03 17.40 7.77
N ALA A 158 -14.79 16.10 7.93
CA ALA A 158 -13.50 15.48 7.64
C ALA A 158 -13.16 15.54 6.14
N ALA A 159 -14.12 15.30 5.26
CA ALA A 159 -13.94 15.37 3.82
C ALA A 159 -13.60 16.82 3.38
N GLU A 160 -14.35 17.81 3.85
CA GLU A 160 -14.10 19.22 3.55
C GLU A 160 -12.74 19.69 4.10
N ARG A 161 -12.36 19.27 5.30
CA ARG A 161 -11.03 19.56 5.85
C ARG A 161 -9.92 18.92 5.00
N SER A 162 -10.11 17.69 4.54
CA SER A 162 -9.16 17.01 3.65
C SER A 162 -8.97 17.79 2.35
N LEU A 163 -10.02 18.40 1.76
CA LEU A 163 -9.89 19.27 0.58
C LEU A 163 -9.04 20.52 0.89
N ARG A 164 -9.28 21.17 2.01
CA ARG A 164 -8.49 22.36 2.40
C ARG A 164 -7.03 22.00 2.65
N TRP A 165 -6.79 20.89 3.33
CA TRP A 165 -5.43 20.36 3.57
C TRP A 165 -4.73 19.94 2.28
N ALA A 166 -5.45 19.34 1.32
CA ALA A 166 -4.89 18.99 0.02
C ALA A 166 -4.37 20.22 -0.74
N ARG A 167 -5.10 21.36 -0.68
CA ARG A 167 -4.64 22.63 -1.27
C ARG A 167 -3.38 23.14 -0.58
N ARG A 168 -3.33 23.14 0.76
CA ARG A 168 -2.15 23.52 1.53
C ARG A 168 -0.94 22.62 1.22
N CYS A 169 -1.15 21.30 1.09
CA CYS A 169 -0.11 20.38 0.66
C CYS A 169 0.39 20.72 -0.75
N LEU A 170 -0.50 21.07 -1.68
CA LEU A 170 -0.13 21.43 -3.04
C LEU A 170 0.70 22.74 -3.06
N GLU A 171 0.31 23.74 -2.29
CA GLU A 171 1.06 24.98 -2.11
C GLU A 171 2.45 24.73 -1.51
N ALA A 172 2.53 23.91 -0.45
CA ALA A 172 3.80 23.54 0.18
C ALA A 172 4.69 22.68 -0.71
N HIS A 173 4.09 21.87 -1.59
CA HIS A 173 4.83 21.02 -2.53
C HIS A 173 5.58 21.85 -3.57
N GLY A 174 4.95 22.91 -4.10
CA GLY A 174 5.54 23.79 -5.10
C GLY A 174 6.07 23.05 -6.32
N ASP A 175 7.27 23.40 -6.75
CA ASP A 175 7.96 22.83 -7.93
C ASP A 175 8.83 21.61 -7.59
N HIS A 176 8.60 20.94 -6.45
CA HIS A 176 9.37 19.75 -6.07
C HIS A 176 9.18 18.62 -7.10
N PRO A 177 10.24 17.89 -7.50
CA PRO A 177 10.19 16.89 -8.58
C PRO A 177 9.40 15.62 -8.25
N GLY A 178 9.11 15.35 -6.97
CA GLY A 178 8.26 14.24 -6.54
C GLY A 178 6.82 14.41 -7.04
N ALA A 179 6.08 13.34 -7.09
CA ALA A 179 4.70 13.34 -7.59
C ALA A 179 3.69 13.41 -6.44
N LEU A 180 3.07 14.57 -6.22
CA LEU A 180 2.05 14.71 -5.19
C LEU A 180 0.70 14.16 -5.65
N PHE A 181 0.13 13.21 -4.89
CA PHE A 181 -1.20 12.63 -5.12
C PHE A 181 -2.24 13.22 -4.18
N ALA A 182 -3.41 13.54 -4.74
CA ALA A 182 -4.58 13.88 -3.95
C ALA A 182 -5.19 12.65 -3.28
N ILE A 183 -5.84 12.85 -2.11
CA ILE A 183 -6.63 11.81 -1.45
C ILE A 183 -8.10 12.22 -1.43
N VAL A 184 -8.96 11.39 -2.00
CA VAL A 184 -10.41 11.54 -1.97
C VAL A 184 -10.93 10.90 -0.67
N GLN A 185 -11.57 11.69 0.18
CA GLN A 185 -12.24 11.26 1.39
C GLN A 185 -13.77 11.34 1.27
N GLY A 186 -14.53 10.83 2.25
CA GLY A 186 -16.00 10.86 2.23
C GLY A 186 -16.66 9.61 2.82
N GLY A 187 -15.92 8.82 3.62
CA GLY A 187 -16.45 7.59 4.23
C GLY A 187 -16.97 6.59 3.20
N ALA A 188 -18.10 5.97 3.48
CA ALA A 188 -18.79 5.06 2.56
C ALA A 188 -19.91 5.76 1.73
N ASP A 189 -19.91 7.11 1.66
CA ASP A 189 -20.89 7.88 0.88
C ASP A 189 -20.38 8.13 -0.55
N PRO A 190 -20.94 7.44 -1.58
CA PRO A 190 -20.48 7.56 -2.96
C PRO A 190 -20.70 8.97 -3.54
N GLU A 191 -21.77 9.66 -3.17
CA GLU A 191 -22.10 10.98 -3.70
C GLU A 191 -21.17 12.05 -3.11
N LEU A 192 -20.89 11.99 -1.81
CA LEU A 192 -19.90 12.87 -1.18
C LEU A 192 -18.54 12.71 -1.82
N ARG A 193 -18.09 11.45 -2.02
CA ARG A 193 -16.80 11.17 -2.66
C ARG A 193 -16.74 11.64 -4.12
N ARG A 194 -17.83 11.48 -4.88
CA ARG A 194 -17.90 12.01 -6.24
C ARG A 194 -17.70 13.52 -6.27
N ARG A 195 -18.34 14.26 -5.35
CA ARG A 195 -18.12 15.71 -5.20
C ARG A 195 -16.67 16.05 -4.81
N GLN A 196 -16.04 15.25 -3.95
CA GLN A 196 -14.63 15.43 -3.62
C GLN A 196 -13.72 15.25 -4.84
N VAL A 197 -13.97 14.22 -5.67
CA VAL A 197 -13.25 14.02 -6.94
C VAL A 197 -13.39 15.26 -7.82
N GLN A 198 -14.61 15.76 -8.02
CA GLN A 198 -14.87 16.95 -8.84
C GLN A 198 -14.14 18.21 -8.34
N SER A 199 -13.95 18.33 -7.02
CA SER A 199 -13.22 19.44 -6.39
C SER A 199 -11.70 19.34 -6.52
N LEU A 200 -11.17 18.13 -6.73
CA LEU A 200 -9.72 17.86 -6.76
C LEU A 200 -9.18 17.68 -8.18
N ARG A 201 -9.98 17.14 -9.11
CA ARG A 201 -9.50 16.68 -10.43
C ARG A 201 -8.91 17.75 -11.33
N GLU A 202 -9.34 19.03 -11.14
CA GLU A 202 -8.83 20.16 -11.94
C GLU A 202 -7.51 20.73 -11.39
N ALA A 203 -7.14 20.35 -10.16
CA ALA A 203 -5.87 20.79 -9.57
C ALA A 203 -4.69 19.93 -10.11
N PRO A 204 -3.46 20.46 -10.16
CA PRO A 204 -2.32 19.83 -10.80
C PRO A 204 -1.72 18.68 -10.01
N PHE A 205 -2.54 17.83 -9.41
CA PHE A 205 -2.09 16.61 -8.77
C PHE A 205 -1.59 15.60 -9.80
N ALA A 206 -0.50 14.93 -9.48
CA ALA A 206 0.11 13.94 -10.35
C ALA A 206 -0.67 12.61 -10.41
N GLY A 207 -1.53 12.33 -9.42
CA GLY A 207 -2.37 11.15 -9.32
C GLY A 207 -3.42 11.30 -8.23
N PHE A 208 -4.29 10.31 -8.09
CA PHE A 208 -5.43 10.33 -7.17
C PHE A 208 -5.54 9.05 -6.37
N ALA A 209 -5.74 9.18 -5.07
CA ALA A 209 -5.98 8.07 -4.17
C ALA A 209 -7.39 8.09 -3.58
N LEU A 210 -7.96 6.93 -3.34
CA LEU A 210 -9.16 6.73 -2.55
C LEU A 210 -8.73 6.30 -1.15
N GLY A 211 -8.80 7.24 -0.20
CA GLY A 211 -8.44 7.02 1.20
C GLY A 211 -9.65 6.69 2.08
N GLY A 212 -9.41 6.27 3.33
CA GLY A 212 -10.48 5.99 4.29
C GLY A 212 -11.42 4.85 3.88
N LEU A 213 -10.92 3.91 3.09
CA LEU A 213 -11.49 2.59 2.83
C LEU A 213 -10.58 1.53 3.50
N ALA A 214 -11.06 0.33 3.74
CA ALA A 214 -10.42 -0.69 4.60
C ALA A 214 -10.36 -0.30 6.10
N VAL A 215 -11.34 0.52 6.55
CA VAL A 215 -11.47 0.98 7.94
C VAL A 215 -12.74 0.46 8.63
N GLY A 216 -13.46 -0.48 8.01
CA GLY A 216 -14.65 -1.12 8.56
C GLY A 216 -15.85 -1.19 7.63
N GLU A 217 -15.80 -0.59 6.45
CA GLU A 217 -16.84 -0.66 5.43
C GLU A 217 -17.01 -2.08 4.87
N SER A 218 -18.23 -2.37 4.39
CA SER A 218 -18.50 -3.62 3.69
C SER A 218 -17.92 -3.65 2.26
N PRO A 219 -17.75 -4.84 1.66
CA PRO A 219 -17.36 -4.95 0.25
C PRO A 219 -18.33 -4.24 -0.70
N GLU A 220 -19.64 -4.25 -0.38
CA GLU A 220 -20.68 -3.59 -1.17
C GLU A 220 -20.55 -2.07 -1.14
N GLU A 221 -20.33 -1.50 0.05
CA GLU A 221 -20.08 -0.06 0.22
C GLU A 221 -18.83 0.37 -0.54
N ARG A 222 -17.74 -0.40 -0.42
CA ARG A 222 -16.49 -0.11 -1.16
C ARG A 222 -16.71 -0.16 -2.67
N ARG A 223 -17.45 -1.15 -3.17
CA ARG A 223 -17.78 -1.29 -4.59
C ARG A 223 -18.62 -0.11 -5.10
N ALA A 224 -19.61 0.33 -4.33
CA ALA A 224 -20.42 1.51 -4.66
C ALA A 224 -19.55 2.79 -4.75
N VAL A 225 -18.61 2.96 -3.82
CA VAL A 225 -17.66 4.08 -3.86
C VAL A 225 -16.75 4.01 -5.09
N LEU A 226 -16.20 2.85 -5.43
CA LEU A 226 -15.35 2.69 -6.61
C LEU A 226 -16.13 3.03 -7.89
N ALA A 227 -17.35 2.50 -8.03
CA ALA A 227 -18.21 2.76 -9.18
C ALA A 227 -18.57 4.24 -9.34
N ALA A 228 -18.73 4.99 -8.24
CA ALA A 228 -19.05 6.40 -8.27
C ALA A 228 -17.84 7.31 -8.54
N CYS A 229 -16.67 6.93 -8.03
CA CYS A 229 -15.49 7.81 -8.03
C CYS A 229 -14.58 7.60 -9.25
N VAL A 230 -14.31 6.33 -9.58
CA VAL A 230 -13.25 6.01 -10.56
C VAL A 230 -13.54 6.55 -11.97
N PRO A 231 -14.77 6.53 -12.48
CA PRO A 231 -15.10 7.14 -13.77
C PRO A 231 -14.89 8.65 -13.84
N GLU A 232 -14.97 9.35 -12.70
CA GLU A 232 -14.80 10.80 -12.61
C GLU A 232 -13.32 11.22 -12.50
N LEU A 233 -12.42 10.29 -12.20
CA LEU A 233 -10.98 10.55 -12.10
C LEU A 233 -10.35 10.71 -13.49
N PRO A 234 -9.40 11.64 -13.68
CA PRO A 234 -8.69 11.81 -14.95
C PRO A 234 -8.11 10.48 -15.46
N PRO A 235 -8.42 10.09 -16.70
CA PRO A 235 -8.01 8.78 -17.24
C PRO A 235 -6.50 8.67 -17.48
N GLU A 236 -5.81 9.80 -17.63
CA GLU A 236 -4.35 9.88 -17.85
C GLU A 236 -3.54 9.92 -16.53
N ARG A 237 -4.22 9.90 -15.38
CA ARG A 237 -3.56 9.91 -14.07
C ARG A 237 -3.64 8.54 -13.41
N PRO A 238 -2.61 8.14 -12.64
CA PRO A 238 -2.67 6.90 -11.86
C PRO A 238 -3.67 7.00 -10.71
N ARG A 239 -4.29 5.87 -10.39
CA ARG A 239 -5.33 5.72 -9.38
C ARG A 239 -4.88 4.74 -8.30
N TYR A 240 -4.97 5.15 -7.07
CA TYR A 240 -4.46 4.39 -5.93
C TYR A 240 -5.58 4.09 -4.92
N LEU A 241 -5.76 2.82 -4.55
CA LEU A 241 -6.69 2.39 -3.51
C LEU A 241 -5.89 2.04 -2.24
N MET A 242 -5.95 2.93 -1.25
CA MET A 242 -5.11 2.88 -0.05
C MET A 242 -5.56 1.80 0.93
N GLY A 243 -4.59 1.03 1.43
CA GLY A 243 -4.79 0.07 2.54
C GLY A 243 -5.58 -1.18 2.20
N VAL A 244 -6.05 -1.34 0.97
CA VAL A 244 -6.84 -2.51 0.53
C VAL A 244 -5.91 -3.61 0.05
N GLY A 245 -5.97 -4.78 0.71
CA GLY A 245 -4.99 -5.82 0.45
C GLY A 245 -5.48 -7.27 0.55
N ARG A 246 -6.78 -7.53 0.63
CA ARG A 246 -7.26 -8.90 0.40
C ARG A 246 -7.22 -9.19 -1.10
N PRO A 247 -6.77 -10.39 -1.53
CA PRO A 247 -6.66 -10.70 -2.96
C PRO A 247 -7.94 -10.44 -3.75
N GLU A 248 -9.10 -10.82 -3.21
CA GLU A 248 -10.41 -10.59 -3.82
C GLU A 248 -10.74 -9.09 -3.97
N ASP A 249 -10.38 -8.27 -2.98
CA ASP A 249 -10.61 -6.82 -3.01
C ASP A 249 -9.68 -6.12 -4.00
N ILE A 250 -8.46 -6.63 -4.17
CA ILE A 250 -7.51 -6.16 -5.18
C ILE A 250 -8.04 -6.45 -6.59
N VAL A 251 -8.50 -7.68 -6.84
CA VAL A 251 -9.10 -8.06 -8.14
C VAL A 251 -10.28 -7.15 -8.46
N GLU A 252 -11.14 -6.89 -7.48
CA GLU A 252 -12.29 -5.98 -7.64
C GLU A 252 -11.84 -4.54 -7.92
N GLY A 253 -10.85 -4.03 -7.19
CA GLY A 253 -10.26 -2.70 -7.44
C GLY A 253 -9.68 -2.59 -8.86
N VAL A 254 -8.98 -3.62 -9.33
CA VAL A 254 -8.43 -3.65 -10.69
C VAL A 254 -9.55 -3.64 -11.74
N ARG A 255 -10.64 -4.38 -11.54
CA ARG A 255 -11.83 -4.34 -12.43
C ARG A 255 -12.43 -2.94 -12.56
N HIS A 256 -12.34 -2.15 -11.49
CA HIS A 256 -12.77 -0.74 -11.49
C HIS A 256 -11.70 0.24 -12.02
N GLY A 257 -10.52 -0.23 -12.44
CA GLY A 257 -9.48 0.61 -13.03
C GLY A 257 -8.52 1.24 -12.01
N ILE A 258 -8.31 0.62 -10.88
CA ILE A 258 -7.27 1.01 -9.91
C ILE A 258 -5.91 0.46 -10.36
N ASP A 259 -4.85 1.27 -10.21
CA ASP A 259 -3.49 0.99 -10.63
C ASP A 259 -2.56 0.59 -9.47
N LEU A 260 -2.73 1.21 -8.30
CA LEU A 260 -1.82 1.04 -7.16
C LEU A 260 -2.58 0.54 -5.93
N PHE A 261 -1.92 -0.35 -5.18
CA PHE A 261 -2.43 -0.92 -3.94
C PHE A 261 -1.30 -1.03 -2.92
N ASP A 262 -1.62 -0.86 -1.66
CA ASP A 262 -0.76 -1.19 -0.54
C ASP A 262 -1.54 -1.92 0.54
N CYS A 263 -0.86 -2.71 1.33
CA CYS A 263 -1.42 -3.19 2.60
C CYS A 263 -0.33 -3.83 3.47
N VAL A 264 -0.56 -3.79 4.79
CA VAL A 264 0.26 -4.52 5.76
C VAL A 264 -0.05 -6.02 5.81
N ILE A 265 -1.14 -6.48 5.16
CA ILE A 265 -1.62 -7.87 5.21
C ILE A 265 -0.49 -8.87 4.91
N PRO A 266 0.29 -8.77 3.84
CA PRO A 266 1.30 -9.78 3.54
C PRO A 266 2.25 -10.04 4.70
N THR A 267 2.83 -8.98 5.26
CA THR A 267 3.81 -9.09 6.34
C THR A 267 3.18 -9.26 7.73
N ARG A 268 2.01 -8.65 7.99
CA ARG A 268 1.27 -8.82 9.25
C ARG A 268 0.76 -10.25 9.38
N HIS A 269 0.15 -10.79 8.32
CA HIS A 269 -0.32 -12.16 8.29
C HIS A 269 0.84 -13.16 8.47
N ALA A 270 1.97 -12.93 7.79
CA ALA A 270 3.17 -13.75 7.95
C ALA A 270 3.60 -13.84 9.42
N ARG A 271 3.73 -12.71 10.12
CA ARG A 271 4.09 -12.67 11.56
C ARG A 271 3.05 -13.35 12.47
N ASN A 272 1.82 -13.49 12.01
CA ASN A 272 0.76 -14.23 12.71
C ASN A 272 0.58 -15.67 12.20
N ALA A 273 1.55 -16.17 11.42
CA ALA A 273 1.52 -17.49 10.82
C ALA A 273 0.27 -17.75 9.95
N HIS A 274 -0.23 -16.70 9.29
CA HIS A 274 -1.25 -16.76 8.27
C HIS A 274 -0.59 -16.58 6.90
N LEU A 275 -0.62 -17.63 6.08
CA LEU A 275 0.07 -17.69 4.80
C LEU A 275 -0.96 -17.75 3.68
N VAL A 276 -0.85 -16.83 2.74
CA VAL A 276 -1.78 -16.74 1.61
C VAL A 276 -1.36 -17.77 0.56
N THR A 277 -2.27 -18.64 0.16
CA THR A 277 -2.06 -19.63 -0.90
C THR A 277 -3.12 -19.48 -1.98
N ALA A 278 -2.94 -20.10 -3.12
CA ALA A 278 -3.95 -20.11 -4.18
C ALA A 278 -5.29 -20.76 -3.73
N GLU A 279 -5.27 -21.56 -2.68
CA GLU A 279 -6.44 -22.25 -2.10
C GLU A 279 -7.04 -21.51 -0.90
N GLY A 280 -6.47 -20.36 -0.54
CA GLY A 280 -6.91 -19.55 0.61
C GLY A 280 -5.83 -19.36 1.66
N VAL A 281 -6.23 -18.95 2.87
CA VAL A 281 -5.29 -18.63 3.94
C VAL A 281 -5.02 -19.86 4.82
N LEU A 282 -3.78 -20.32 4.80
CA LEU A 282 -3.28 -21.37 5.69
C LEU A 282 -2.90 -20.78 7.04
N ARG A 283 -3.51 -21.29 8.13
CA ARG A 283 -3.24 -20.87 9.52
C ARG A 283 -2.29 -21.87 10.16
N LEU A 284 -0.99 -21.64 10.04
CA LEU A 284 0.06 -22.61 10.34
C LEU A 284 0.13 -23.01 11.82
N ARG A 285 -0.39 -22.19 12.75
CA ARG A 285 -0.42 -22.52 14.19
C ARG A 285 -1.38 -23.64 14.58
N GLN A 286 -2.27 -24.06 13.66
CA GLN A 286 -3.20 -25.17 13.93
C GLN A 286 -2.45 -26.48 14.17
N ALA A 287 -2.97 -27.32 15.10
CA ALA A 287 -2.35 -28.58 15.53
C ALA A 287 -2.11 -29.57 14.36
N ARG A 288 -3.00 -29.58 13.38
CA ARG A 288 -2.91 -30.47 12.19
C ARG A 288 -1.60 -30.32 11.38
N TYR A 289 -0.86 -29.23 11.57
CA TYR A 289 0.41 -29.00 10.88
C TYR A 289 1.64 -29.39 11.70
N THR A 290 1.46 -30.01 12.89
CA THR A 290 2.57 -30.39 13.77
C THR A 290 3.51 -31.39 13.12
N GLU A 291 2.98 -32.31 12.35
CA GLU A 291 3.72 -33.39 11.67
C GLU A 291 3.46 -33.38 10.15
N ASP A 292 3.00 -32.26 9.59
CA ASP A 292 2.69 -32.16 8.17
C ASP A 292 3.98 -31.97 7.34
N PRO A 293 4.41 -32.98 6.55
CA PRO A 293 5.65 -32.91 5.79
C PRO A 293 5.53 -32.12 4.49
N ARG A 294 4.30 -31.74 4.09
CA ARG A 294 4.05 -31.02 2.82
C ARG A 294 4.63 -29.61 2.85
N PRO A 295 5.01 -29.04 1.70
CA PRO A 295 5.36 -27.63 1.57
C PRO A 295 4.16 -26.74 1.89
N LEU A 296 4.41 -25.44 2.08
CA LEU A 296 3.33 -24.45 2.31
C LEU A 296 2.30 -24.48 1.19
N ASP A 297 2.76 -24.39 -0.02
CA ASP A 297 1.99 -24.48 -1.25
C ASP A 297 2.87 -25.10 -2.34
N GLU A 298 2.38 -26.11 -3.02
CA GLU A 298 3.13 -26.81 -4.09
C GLU A 298 3.38 -25.92 -5.32
N ARG A 299 2.62 -24.84 -5.46
CA ARG A 299 2.76 -23.84 -6.53
C ARG A 299 3.81 -22.78 -6.23
N CYS A 300 4.27 -22.69 -4.98
CA CYS A 300 5.25 -21.70 -4.56
C CYS A 300 6.67 -22.16 -4.88
N GLY A 301 7.36 -21.44 -5.76
CA GLY A 301 8.78 -21.65 -6.05
C GLY A 301 9.74 -21.02 -5.04
N GLY A 302 9.23 -20.35 -4.00
CA GLY A 302 10.03 -19.59 -3.06
C GLY A 302 10.79 -20.43 -2.01
N PRO A 303 11.77 -19.81 -1.33
CA PRO A 303 12.60 -20.46 -0.32
C PRO A 303 11.79 -21.15 0.79
N CYS A 304 10.65 -20.55 1.19
CA CYS A 304 9.77 -21.09 2.21
C CYS A 304 9.18 -22.46 1.82
N CYS A 305 9.00 -22.73 0.53
CA CYS A 305 8.38 -23.95 0.04
C CYS A 305 9.35 -25.12 -0.11
N ARG A 306 10.64 -24.90 0.21
CA ARG A 306 11.62 -25.99 0.44
C ARG A 306 11.46 -26.64 1.81
N HIS A 307 10.68 -26.02 2.70
CA HIS A 307 10.50 -26.47 4.08
C HIS A 307 9.09 -27.04 4.27
N SER A 308 8.98 -28.04 5.13
CA SER A 308 7.68 -28.60 5.50
C SER A 308 6.86 -27.61 6.34
N ARG A 309 5.55 -27.76 6.31
CA ARG A 309 4.62 -27.03 7.20
C ARG A 309 4.99 -27.28 8.67
N ALA A 310 5.38 -28.51 9.01
CA ALA A 310 5.84 -28.86 10.34
C ALA A 310 7.07 -28.06 10.77
N TYR A 311 8.08 -27.95 9.92
CA TYR A 311 9.29 -27.17 10.22
C TYR A 311 9.00 -25.68 10.38
N LEU A 312 8.25 -25.10 9.45
CA LEU A 312 7.89 -23.68 9.54
C LEU A 312 7.03 -23.38 10.77
N ARG A 313 6.11 -24.28 11.13
CA ARG A 313 5.36 -24.19 12.38
C ARG A 313 6.27 -24.28 13.61
N HIS A 314 7.29 -25.14 13.59
CA HIS A 314 8.29 -25.23 14.64
C HIS A 314 9.03 -23.90 14.81
N LEU A 315 9.52 -23.29 13.73
CA LEU A 315 10.18 -21.98 13.76
C LEU A 315 9.28 -20.88 14.36
N ASP A 316 8.00 -20.81 13.97
CA ASP A 316 7.02 -19.87 14.56
C ASP A 316 6.84 -20.12 16.07
N ARG A 317 6.78 -21.39 16.49
CA ARG A 317 6.56 -21.73 17.91
C ARG A 317 7.75 -21.42 18.82
N VAL A 318 8.96 -21.51 18.32
CA VAL A 318 10.19 -21.16 19.06
C VAL A 318 10.55 -19.67 18.91
N GLY A 319 9.81 -18.92 18.07
CA GLY A 319 10.03 -17.50 17.86
C GLY A 319 11.27 -17.18 17.01
N ASP A 320 11.69 -18.11 16.14
CA ASP A 320 12.88 -17.91 15.33
C ASP A 320 12.61 -16.82 14.25
N PRO A 321 13.47 -15.78 14.13
CA PRO A 321 13.33 -14.72 13.14
C PRO A 321 13.26 -15.23 11.69
N LEU A 322 13.89 -16.38 11.38
CA LEU A 322 13.86 -16.99 10.05
C LEU A 322 12.43 -17.27 9.59
N PHE A 323 11.54 -17.64 10.52
CA PHE A 323 10.13 -17.83 10.18
C PHE A 323 9.51 -16.56 9.58
N VAL A 324 9.73 -15.41 10.22
CA VAL A 324 9.17 -14.13 9.76
C VAL A 324 9.66 -13.78 8.36
N THR A 325 10.94 -14.00 8.09
CA THR A 325 11.55 -13.78 6.77
C THR A 325 10.91 -14.67 5.71
N LEU A 326 10.91 -15.99 5.94
CA LEU A 326 10.36 -16.97 4.99
C LEU A 326 8.86 -16.76 4.73
N ALA A 327 8.09 -16.56 5.79
CA ALA A 327 6.65 -16.36 5.71
C ALA A 327 6.29 -15.03 5.01
N SER A 328 7.05 -13.96 5.28
CA SER A 328 6.83 -12.66 4.61
C SER A 328 7.17 -12.73 3.13
N LEU A 329 8.28 -13.38 2.76
CA LEU A 329 8.66 -13.60 1.36
C LEU A 329 7.61 -14.43 0.61
N HIS A 330 7.06 -15.46 1.25
CA HIS A 330 5.99 -16.27 0.66
C HIS A 330 4.78 -15.39 0.33
N ASN A 331 4.27 -14.64 1.33
CA ASN A 331 3.11 -13.80 1.11
C ASN A 331 3.39 -12.68 0.08
N ILE A 332 4.55 -12.02 0.14
CA ILE A 332 4.93 -10.98 -0.82
C ILE A 332 5.01 -11.56 -2.24
N GLY A 333 5.65 -12.72 -2.41
CA GLY A 333 5.74 -13.42 -3.70
C GLY A 333 4.36 -13.74 -4.30
N TYR A 334 3.40 -14.13 -3.45
CA TYR A 334 2.00 -14.31 -3.86
C TYR A 334 1.40 -13.02 -4.43
N TYR A 335 1.55 -11.89 -3.73
CA TYR A 335 1.01 -10.60 -4.21
C TYR A 335 1.70 -10.11 -5.49
N THR A 336 3.01 -10.31 -5.61
CA THR A 336 3.74 -9.98 -6.84
C THR A 336 3.22 -10.79 -8.02
N ALA A 337 3.03 -12.10 -7.84
CA ALA A 337 2.47 -12.98 -8.87
C ALA A 337 1.01 -12.64 -9.22
N LEU A 338 0.21 -12.24 -8.22
CA LEU A 338 -1.17 -11.79 -8.46
C LEU A 338 -1.19 -10.55 -9.37
N MET A 339 -0.31 -9.57 -9.13
CA MET A 339 -0.22 -8.39 -9.99
C MET A 339 0.17 -8.76 -11.42
N GLU A 340 1.12 -9.66 -11.62
CA GLU A 340 1.52 -10.12 -12.95
C GLU A 340 0.40 -10.86 -13.67
N ALA A 341 -0.30 -11.74 -12.96
CA ALA A 341 -1.45 -12.46 -13.51
C ALA A 341 -2.58 -11.51 -13.93
N LEU A 342 -2.84 -10.46 -13.13
CA LEU A 342 -3.83 -9.43 -13.47
C LEU A 342 -3.41 -8.62 -14.70
N ARG A 343 -2.15 -8.19 -14.80
CA ARG A 343 -1.64 -7.51 -16.00
C ARG A 343 -1.78 -8.39 -17.25
N THR A 344 -1.45 -9.65 -17.12
CA THR A 344 -1.61 -10.63 -18.23
C THR A 344 -3.06 -10.78 -18.62
N ALA A 345 -3.99 -10.96 -17.67
CA ALA A 345 -5.42 -11.07 -17.93
C ALA A 345 -5.97 -9.85 -18.66
N ILE A 346 -5.59 -8.63 -18.24
CA ILE A 346 -6.01 -7.39 -18.90
C ILE A 346 -5.50 -7.33 -20.34
N ARG A 347 -4.21 -7.67 -20.57
CA ARG A 347 -3.64 -7.66 -21.95
C ARG A 347 -4.31 -8.66 -22.89
N THR A 348 -4.74 -9.81 -22.34
CA THR A 348 -5.41 -10.86 -23.12
C THR A 348 -6.93 -10.74 -23.12
N ARG A 349 -7.50 -9.70 -22.48
CA ARG A 349 -8.95 -9.48 -22.34
C ARG A 349 -9.68 -10.66 -21.70
N ALA A 350 -9.08 -11.21 -20.64
CA ALA A 350 -9.58 -12.39 -19.94
C ALA A 350 -9.94 -12.10 -18.47
N LEU A 351 -10.10 -10.81 -18.09
CA LEU A 351 -10.31 -10.42 -16.70
C LEU A 351 -11.68 -10.83 -16.16
N ASP A 352 -12.72 -10.92 -17.00
CA ASP A 352 -14.07 -11.36 -16.58
C ASP A 352 -14.06 -12.77 -15.99
N GLY A 353 -13.29 -13.68 -16.60
CA GLY A 353 -13.11 -15.07 -16.14
C GLY A 353 -11.95 -15.25 -15.18
N PHE A 354 -11.39 -14.16 -14.61
CA PHE A 354 -10.21 -14.26 -13.76
C PHE A 354 -10.54 -14.89 -12.42
N GLU A 355 -9.94 -16.05 -12.17
CA GLU A 355 -9.95 -16.76 -10.89
C GLU A 355 -8.54 -16.83 -10.32
N THR A 356 -8.32 -16.27 -9.13
CA THR A 356 -7.00 -16.17 -8.51
C THR A 356 -6.32 -17.54 -8.37
N ALA A 357 -7.07 -18.55 -7.92
CA ALA A 357 -6.54 -19.91 -7.73
C ALA A 357 -6.05 -20.55 -9.04
N ARG A 358 -6.71 -20.25 -10.15
CA ARG A 358 -6.34 -20.77 -11.48
C ARG A 358 -5.21 -19.96 -12.11
N ALA A 359 -5.23 -18.64 -11.92
CA ALA A 359 -4.26 -17.73 -12.52
C ALA A 359 -2.86 -17.87 -11.89
N LEU A 360 -2.79 -18.25 -10.61
CA LEU A 360 -1.53 -18.47 -9.89
C LEU A 360 -1.10 -19.95 -9.99
N ALA A 361 -0.73 -20.39 -11.20
CA ALA A 361 -0.22 -21.75 -11.42
C ALA A 361 1.13 -21.98 -10.71
N SER A 362 1.96 -20.90 -10.61
CA SER A 362 3.20 -20.89 -9.83
C SER A 362 3.49 -19.48 -9.35
N TYR A 363 4.16 -19.33 -8.21
CA TYR A 363 4.56 -18.03 -7.66
C TYR A 363 5.75 -18.18 -6.70
N GLY A 364 6.31 -17.04 -6.26
CA GLY A 364 7.48 -16.99 -5.38
C GLY A 364 8.79 -16.83 -6.16
N ILE A 365 9.91 -16.80 -5.44
CA ILE A 365 11.24 -16.67 -6.01
C ILE A 365 11.66 -18.06 -6.52
N PRO A 366 11.99 -18.23 -7.82
CA PRO A 366 12.53 -19.48 -8.32
C PRO A 366 13.79 -19.86 -7.54
N CYS A 367 13.85 -21.12 -7.12
CA CYS A 367 14.96 -21.61 -6.30
C CYS A 367 16.33 -21.62 -7.03
N ASP A 368 16.29 -21.65 -8.35
CA ASP A 368 17.49 -21.78 -9.19
C ASP A 368 18.27 -20.47 -9.39
N ASN A 369 17.67 -19.33 -9.05
CA ASN A 369 18.30 -18.01 -9.16
C ASN A 369 18.94 -17.48 -7.87
N ALA A 370 18.94 -18.27 -6.80
CA ALA A 370 19.70 -17.96 -5.59
C ALA A 370 21.11 -18.53 -5.71
N GLN A 371 21.90 -18.00 -6.63
CA GLN A 371 23.35 -18.14 -6.54
C GLN A 371 23.88 -17.16 -5.48
N PRO A 372 24.86 -17.57 -4.67
CA PRO A 372 25.35 -16.84 -3.51
C PRO A 372 25.93 -15.47 -3.85
#